data_7bd91ba77f2f24bbf61d09863532e949
#
_entry.id   7bd91ba77f2f24bbf61d09863532e949
#
_cell.length_a   1.000
_cell.length_b   1.000
_cell.length_c   1.000
_cell.angle_alpha   90.00
_cell.angle_beta   90.00
_cell.angle_gamma   90.00
#
_symmetry.space_group_name_H-M   'P 1'
#
loop_
_entity.id
_entity.type
_entity.pdbx_description
1 polymer ?
#
loop_
_entity_poly.entity_id
_entity_poly.type
_entity_poly.pdbx_seq_one_letter_code
_entity_poly.pdbx_strand_id
1 'polypeptide(L)'
;MLFKSIMHIAFFTDNMEEMLDFYQNKLGAKLKVLIRYKEYLHRNDRPEHQKIAMKFPNKIFNAYLEIAPEQFLELFPKSENQGKHLKFNECLGYSHFSLLVEDIYEVKRYLIDRGVNIDTDITKGPSETYQMWITDPDNNRIEVMQFTDSSYQVIGKISD
;
A
#
# COMPACT_ATOMS: atom_id res chain seq x y z
N MET A 1 21.46 9.13 -10.36
CA MET A 1 20.86 8.74 -9.06
C MET A 1 21.41 7.38 -8.65
N LEU A 2 21.62 7.14 -7.35
CA LEU A 2 22.17 5.88 -6.83
C LEU A 2 21.10 4.77 -6.75
N PHE A 3 19.87 5.12 -6.42
CA PHE A 3 18.75 4.18 -6.28
C PHE A 3 17.91 4.14 -7.55
N LYS A 4 17.41 2.94 -7.93
CA LYS A 4 16.59 2.72 -9.12
C LYS A 4 15.13 3.12 -8.90
N SER A 5 14.55 2.68 -7.77
CA SER A 5 13.13 2.88 -7.44
C SER A 5 12.87 2.65 -5.96
N ILE A 6 11.66 2.92 -5.50
CA ILE A 6 11.15 2.39 -4.23
C ILE A 6 10.73 0.94 -4.49
N MET A 7 11.31 -0.02 -3.75
CA MET A 7 11.00 -1.44 -3.94
C MET A 7 9.66 -1.80 -3.30
N HIS A 8 9.44 -1.42 -2.03
CA HIS A 8 8.16 -1.66 -1.35
C HIS A 8 7.85 -0.60 -0.30
N ILE A 9 6.56 -0.54 0.06
CA ILE A 9 6.04 0.11 1.25
C ILE A 9 5.42 -0.98 2.11
N ALA A 10 5.69 -0.98 3.42
CA ALA A 10 5.23 -2.03 4.33
C ALA A 10 4.20 -1.51 5.33
N PHE A 11 3.16 -2.32 5.58
CA PHE A 11 2.10 -2.04 6.54
C PHE A 11 1.91 -3.22 7.50
N PHE A 12 1.56 -2.92 8.75
CA PHE A 12 0.96 -3.89 9.65
C PHE A 12 -0.56 -3.79 9.57
N THR A 13 -1.24 -4.95 9.58
CA THR A 13 -2.69 -5.03 9.51
C THR A 13 -3.25 -6.06 10.51
N ASP A 14 -4.36 -5.76 11.13
CA ASP A 14 -5.14 -6.77 11.88
C ASP A 14 -6.26 -7.37 11.00
N ASN A 15 -6.37 -6.93 9.75
CA ASN A 15 -7.38 -7.33 8.77
C ASN A 15 -6.78 -7.83 7.46
N MET A 16 -5.88 -8.82 7.55
CA MET A 16 -5.09 -9.33 6.41
C MET A 16 -5.97 -9.75 5.21
N GLU A 17 -7.11 -10.38 5.46
CA GLU A 17 -7.97 -10.89 4.37
C GLU A 17 -8.62 -9.74 3.60
N GLU A 18 -9.14 -8.72 4.27
CA GLU A 18 -9.73 -7.56 3.61
C GLU A 18 -8.68 -6.73 2.88
N MET A 19 -7.48 -6.59 3.45
CA MET A 19 -6.36 -5.91 2.78
C MET A 19 -5.94 -6.63 1.50
N LEU A 20 -5.81 -7.97 1.55
CA LEU A 20 -5.52 -8.78 0.37
C LEU A 20 -6.63 -8.65 -0.68
N ASP A 21 -7.91 -8.72 -0.29
CA ASP A 21 -9.03 -8.55 -1.19
C ASP A 21 -9.03 -7.16 -1.85
N PHE A 22 -8.86 -6.12 -1.05
CA PHE A 22 -8.82 -4.74 -1.53
C PHE A 22 -7.73 -4.53 -2.59
N TYR A 23 -6.49 -4.89 -2.27
CA TYR A 23 -5.40 -4.66 -3.21
C TYR A 23 -5.44 -5.57 -4.43
N GLN A 24 -5.84 -6.85 -4.29
CA GLN A 24 -5.93 -7.77 -5.43
C GLN A 24 -7.16 -7.52 -6.30
N ASN A 25 -8.35 -7.52 -5.69
CA ASN A 25 -9.60 -7.56 -6.44
C ASN A 25 -10.13 -6.17 -6.79
N LYS A 26 -9.87 -5.17 -5.93
CA LYS A 26 -10.33 -3.80 -6.18
C LYS A 26 -9.28 -2.93 -6.88
N LEU A 27 -8.01 -3.03 -6.50
CA LEU A 27 -6.94 -2.25 -7.12
C LEU A 27 -6.17 -3.00 -8.22
N GLY A 28 -6.37 -4.30 -8.39
CA GLY A 28 -5.75 -5.10 -9.46
C GLY A 28 -4.28 -5.49 -9.20
N ALA A 29 -3.79 -5.35 -7.97
CA ALA A 29 -2.45 -5.79 -7.61
C ALA A 29 -2.31 -7.31 -7.68
N LYS A 30 -1.10 -7.80 -7.99
CA LYS A 30 -0.81 -9.22 -8.11
C LYS A 30 -0.14 -9.75 -6.85
N LEU A 31 -0.76 -10.71 -6.16
CA LEU A 31 -0.09 -11.41 -5.06
C LEU A 31 1.11 -12.20 -5.60
N LYS A 32 2.31 -11.81 -5.24
CA LYS A 32 3.57 -12.44 -5.68
C LYS A 32 4.19 -13.35 -4.64
N VAL A 33 4.06 -12.97 -3.37
CA VAL A 33 4.63 -13.72 -2.26
C VAL A 33 3.59 -13.83 -1.15
N LEU A 34 3.43 -15.03 -0.62
CA LEU A 34 2.66 -15.29 0.60
C LEU A 34 3.45 -16.28 1.45
N ILE A 35 4.03 -15.79 2.53
CA ILE A 35 4.79 -16.61 3.47
C ILE A 35 3.92 -16.93 4.68
N ARG A 36 3.92 -18.20 5.08
CA ARG A 36 3.27 -18.66 6.31
C ARG A 36 4.31 -19.04 7.35
N TYR A 37 3.92 -19.00 8.61
CA TYR A 37 4.84 -19.33 9.72
C TYR A 37 5.41 -20.77 9.62
N LYS A 38 4.78 -21.72 8.94
CA LYS A 38 5.34 -23.06 8.71
C LYS A 38 6.73 -23.05 8.09
N GLU A 39 7.09 -22.02 7.31
CA GLU A 39 8.41 -21.84 6.71
C GLU A 39 9.51 -21.59 7.76
N TYR A 40 9.11 -21.28 8.99
CA TYR A 40 10.00 -21.05 10.12
C TYR A 40 10.16 -22.26 11.06
N LEU A 41 9.47 -23.39 10.82
CA LEU A 41 9.52 -24.57 11.70
C LEU A 41 10.94 -25.10 11.94
N HIS A 42 11.83 -24.97 10.95
CA HIS A 42 13.22 -25.43 11.01
C HIS A 42 14.25 -24.30 11.00
N ARG A 43 13.83 -23.06 11.29
CA ARG A 43 14.69 -21.87 11.29
C ARG A 43 15.20 -21.57 12.68
N ASN A 44 16.31 -22.22 13.07
CA ASN A 44 16.94 -22.04 14.39
C ASN A 44 17.52 -20.61 14.58
N ASP A 45 17.77 -19.90 13.49
CA ASP A 45 18.19 -18.50 13.47
C ASP A 45 17.05 -17.50 13.73
N ARG A 46 15.80 -18.00 13.84
CA ARG A 46 14.58 -17.22 14.08
C ARG A 46 13.72 -17.85 15.17
N PRO A 47 14.20 -17.98 16.42
CA PRO A 47 13.55 -18.75 17.47
C PRO A 47 12.14 -18.25 17.82
N GLU A 48 11.90 -16.94 17.79
CA GLU A 48 10.58 -16.39 18.08
C GLU A 48 9.55 -16.73 17.00
N HIS A 49 9.93 -16.67 15.72
CA HIS A 49 9.07 -17.10 14.62
C HIS A 49 8.83 -18.61 14.65
N GLN A 50 9.84 -19.40 15.04
CA GLN A 50 9.72 -20.85 15.19
C GLN A 50 8.69 -21.22 16.29
N LYS A 51 8.67 -20.52 17.43
CA LYS A 51 7.66 -20.68 18.48
C LYS A 51 6.24 -20.44 17.97
N ILE A 52 6.08 -19.37 17.15
CA ILE A 52 4.78 -19.09 16.52
C ILE A 52 4.42 -20.17 15.49
N ALA A 53 5.36 -20.62 14.69
CA ALA A 53 5.18 -21.65 13.69
C ALA A 53 4.69 -22.98 14.30
N MET A 54 5.23 -23.36 15.46
CA MET A 54 4.80 -24.56 16.19
C MET A 54 3.34 -24.49 16.65
N LYS A 55 2.84 -23.30 16.98
CA LYS A 55 1.46 -23.10 17.46
C LYS A 55 0.48 -22.81 16.32
N PHE A 56 0.93 -22.05 15.32
CA PHE A 56 0.08 -21.49 14.27
C PHE A 56 0.77 -21.58 12.89
N PRO A 57 1.08 -22.80 12.38
CA PRO A 57 1.88 -22.98 11.15
C PRO A 57 1.24 -22.35 9.91
N ASN A 58 -0.08 -22.31 9.85
CA ASN A 58 -0.81 -21.78 8.69
C ASN A 58 -1.08 -20.26 8.76
N LYS A 59 -0.77 -19.61 9.89
CA LYS A 59 -0.89 -18.16 10.01
C LYS A 59 0.04 -17.47 8.99
N ILE A 60 -0.46 -16.44 8.33
CA ILE A 60 0.35 -15.65 7.38
C ILE A 60 1.42 -14.90 8.18
N PHE A 61 2.66 -14.96 7.72
CA PHE A 61 3.77 -14.16 8.20
C PHE A 61 3.84 -12.83 7.46
N ASN A 62 3.88 -12.86 6.12
CA ASN A 62 3.78 -11.67 5.29
C ASN A 62 3.23 -11.99 3.89
N ALA A 63 2.83 -10.95 3.19
CA ALA A 63 2.43 -11.01 1.79
C ALA A 63 3.04 -9.85 1.01
N TYR A 64 3.46 -10.10 -0.25
CA TYR A 64 3.87 -9.06 -1.20
C TYR A 64 2.88 -8.99 -2.36
N LEU A 65 2.34 -7.82 -2.58
CA LEU A 65 1.44 -7.52 -3.70
C LEU A 65 2.15 -6.56 -4.65
N GLU A 66 2.38 -6.99 -5.88
CA GLU A 66 2.90 -6.12 -6.95
C GLU A 66 1.82 -5.16 -7.40
N ILE A 67 1.96 -3.89 -7.03
CA ILE A 67 1.02 -2.80 -7.36
C ILE A 67 1.41 -2.06 -8.65
N ALA A 68 2.68 -2.05 -8.98
CA ALA A 68 3.25 -1.56 -10.23
C ALA A 68 4.46 -2.42 -10.59
N PRO A 69 4.97 -2.40 -11.82
CA PRO A 69 6.12 -3.22 -12.22
C PRO A 69 7.30 -3.08 -11.24
N GLU A 70 7.72 -4.19 -10.62
CA GLU A 70 8.81 -4.28 -9.64
C GLU A 70 8.61 -3.43 -8.37
N GLN A 71 7.38 -2.96 -8.08
CA GLN A 71 7.05 -2.19 -6.89
C GLN A 71 5.93 -2.90 -6.10
N PHE A 72 6.11 -3.00 -4.80
CA PHE A 72 5.27 -3.86 -3.97
C PHE A 72 4.68 -3.13 -2.77
N LEU A 73 3.55 -3.64 -2.32
CA LEU A 73 3.07 -3.45 -0.96
C LEU A 73 3.39 -4.71 -0.18
N GLU A 74 4.00 -4.58 1.00
CA GLU A 74 4.27 -5.68 1.91
C GLU A 74 3.33 -5.58 3.11
N LEU A 75 2.57 -6.64 3.35
CA LEU A 75 1.62 -6.71 4.46
C LEU A 75 2.12 -7.68 5.52
N PHE A 76 2.17 -7.20 6.76
CA PHE A 76 2.45 -8.01 7.94
C PHE A 76 1.21 -8.08 8.84
N PRO A 77 0.92 -9.25 9.45
CA PRO A 77 -0.09 -9.30 10.48
C PRO A 77 0.36 -8.51 11.71
N LYS A 78 -0.58 -7.83 12.36
CA LYS A 78 -0.39 -7.12 13.62
C LYS A 78 0.26 -8.01 14.67
N SER A 79 1.22 -7.47 15.40
CA SER A 79 1.80 -8.08 16.59
C SER A 79 1.04 -7.69 17.88
N GLU A 80 1.21 -8.48 18.94
CA GLU A 80 0.51 -8.25 20.22
C GLU A 80 0.78 -6.88 20.84
N ASN A 81 1.97 -6.33 20.61
CA ASN A 81 2.41 -5.07 21.21
C ASN A 81 2.07 -3.83 20.37
N GLN A 82 1.41 -3.98 19.22
CA GLN A 82 1.04 -2.85 18.37
C GLN A 82 -0.32 -2.27 18.77
N GLY A 83 -0.36 -0.94 18.89
CA GLY A 83 -1.58 -0.18 19.13
C GLY A 83 -2.56 -0.19 17.97
N LYS A 84 -3.62 0.61 18.06
CA LYS A 84 -4.54 0.85 16.95
C LYS A 84 -3.86 1.70 15.88
N HIS A 85 -4.29 1.54 14.63
CA HIS A 85 -3.92 2.44 13.56
C HIS A 85 -4.34 3.88 13.90
N LEU A 86 -3.41 4.82 13.73
CA LEU A 86 -3.68 6.24 13.93
C LEU A 86 -4.40 6.82 12.72
N LYS A 87 -5.30 7.78 12.96
CA LYS A 87 -5.95 8.48 11.85
C LYS A 87 -4.95 9.41 11.14
N PHE A 88 -5.29 9.74 9.91
CA PHE A 88 -4.55 10.74 9.15
C PHE A 88 -4.36 12.05 9.96
N ASN A 89 -3.15 12.57 9.95
CA ASN A 89 -2.75 13.79 10.68
C ASN A 89 -2.74 13.70 12.24
N GLU A 90 -2.86 12.53 12.84
CA GLU A 90 -2.76 12.40 14.31
C GLU A 90 -1.32 12.35 14.83
N CYS A 91 -0.34 12.02 13.98
CA CYS A 91 1.07 12.01 14.38
C CYS A 91 2.00 12.44 13.25
N LEU A 92 3.23 12.75 13.60
CA LEU A 92 4.30 13.01 12.64
C LEU A 92 4.77 11.69 12.02
N GLY A 93 5.23 11.75 10.76
CA GLY A 93 5.81 10.63 10.05
C GLY A 93 5.06 10.32 8.75
N TYR A 94 4.69 9.07 8.57
CA TYR A 94 3.96 8.64 7.38
C TYR A 94 2.60 9.34 7.26
N SER A 95 2.30 9.84 6.06
CA SER A 95 1.04 10.49 5.72
C SER A 95 0.21 9.63 4.76
N HIS A 96 0.74 9.35 3.60
CA HIS A 96 0.10 8.58 2.52
C HIS A 96 1.17 8.08 1.54
N PHE A 97 0.76 7.24 0.61
CA PHE A 97 1.54 6.96 -0.60
C PHE A 97 0.73 7.31 -1.84
N SER A 98 1.43 7.54 -2.96
CA SER A 98 0.81 7.90 -4.21
C SER A 98 1.02 6.83 -5.27
N LEU A 99 -0.02 6.61 -6.08
CA LEU A 99 0.00 5.76 -7.28
C LEU A 99 -0.12 6.64 -8.52
N LEU A 100 0.86 6.56 -9.40
CA LEU A 100 0.83 7.27 -10.67
C LEU A 100 0.07 6.45 -11.70
N VAL A 101 -0.84 7.10 -12.44
CA VAL A 101 -1.65 6.49 -13.47
C VAL A 101 -1.58 7.29 -14.77
N GLU A 102 -1.91 6.65 -15.91
CA GLU A 102 -1.95 7.30 -17.21
C GLU A 102 -3.26 8.08 -17.45
N ASP A 103 -4.41 7.49 -17.03
CA ASP A 103 -5.73 8.12 -17.12
C ASP A 103 -6.48 7.98 -15.80
N ILE A 104 -6.53 9.07 -15.04
CA ILE A 104 -7.17 9.11 -13.72
C ILE A 104 -8.70 8.95 -13.81
N TYR A 105 -9.32 9.35 -14.93
CA TYR A 105 -10.78 9.20 -15.12
C TYR A 105 -11.15 7.75 -15.41
N GLU A 106 -10.32 7.03 -16.17
CA GLU A 106 -10.47 5.60 -16.40
C GLU A 106 -10.32 4.83 -15.08
N VAL A 107 -9.25 5.14 -14.33
CA VAL A 107 -9.01 4.51 -13.03
C VAL A 107 -10.13 4.81 -12.03
N LYS A 108 -10.66 6.03 -12.01
CA LYS A 108 -11.84 6.36 -11.17
C LYS A 108 -13.03 5.45 -11.49
N ARG A 109 -13.39 5.28 -12.77
CA ARG A 109 -14.48 4.38 -13.18
C ARG A 109 -14.20 2.94 -12.75
N TYR A 110 -13.00 2.45 -13.02
CA TYR A 110 -12.56 1.11 -12.63
C TYR A 110 -12.72 0.84 -11.12
N LEU A 111 -12.35 1.81 -10.29
CA LEU A 111 -12.44 1.72 -8.82
C LEU A 111 -13.91 1.73 -8.35
N ILE A 112 -14.72 2.63 -8.88
CA ILE A 112 -16.15 2.72 -8.54
C ILE A 112 -16.88 1.41 -8.90
N ASP A 113 -16.62 0.85 -10.07
CA ASP A 113 -17.24 -0.43 -10.52
C ASP A 113 -16.88 -1.61 -9.60
N ARG A 114 -15.78 -1.49 -8.83
CA ARG A 114 -15.33 -2.48 -7.82
C ARG A 114 -15.70 -2.12 -6.39
N GLY A 115 -16.55 -1.10 -6.23
CA GLY A 115 -17.06 -0.68 -4.93
C GLY A 115 -16.01 0.01 -4.06
N VAL A 116 -14.98 0.62 -4.66
CA VAL A 116 -14.06 1.50 -3.93
C VAL A 116 -14.68 2.87 -3.78
N ASN A 117 -14.73 3.37 -2.55
CA ASN A 117 -15.19 4.73 -2.29
C ASN A 117 -14.12 5.75 -2.72
N ILE A 118 -14.56 6.81 -3.40
CA ILE A 118 -13.70 7.96 -3.72
C ILE A 118 -13.88 9.02 -2.64
N ASP A 119 -12.87 9.20 -1.81
CA ASP A 119 -12.93 10.12 -0.66
C ASP A 119 -12.88 11.58 -1.08
N THR A 120 -12.06 11.88 -2.08
CA THR A 120 -11.99 13.20 -2.72
C THR A 120 -11.92 13.01 -4.24
N ASP A 121 -12.85 13.65 -4.94
CA ASP A 121 -12.95 13.55 -6.40
C ASP A 121 -11.74 14.17 -7.11
N ILE A 122 -11.63 13.88 -8.41
CA ILE A 122 -10.54 14.38 -9.25
C ILE A 122 -10.48 15.90 -9.19
N THR A 123 -9.34 16.41 -8.79
CA THR A 123 -8.99 17.83 -8.80
C THR A 123 -7.60 18.03 -9.38
N LYS A 124 -7.32 19.23 -9.86
CA LYS A 124 -5.97 19.63 -10.22
C LYS A 124 -5.34 20.33 -9.03
N GLY A 125 -4.32 19.72 -8.46
CA GLY A 125 -3.64 20.24 -7.26
C GLY A 125 -2.71 21.43 -7.56
N PRO A 126 -2.15 22.04 -6.53
CA PRO A 126 -1.22 23.19 -6.67
C PRO A 126 0.05 22.87 -7.46
N SER A 127 0.41 21.60 -7.58
CA SER A 127 1.56 21.13 -8.38
C SER A 127 1.23 20.89 -9.87
N GLU A 128 0.08 21.37 -10.34
CA GLU A 128 -0.41 21.20 -11.71
C GLU A 128 -0.63 19.72 -12.11
N THR A 129 -0.81 18.84 -11.11
CA THR A 129 -1.03 17.39 -11.24
C THR A 129 -2.47 17.06 -10.91
N TYR A 130 -3.14 16.21 -11.70
CA TYR A 130 -4.44 15.67 -11.30
C TYR A 130 -4.28 14.68 -10.16
N GLN A 131 -5.22 14.73 -9.22
CA GLN A 131 -5.22 13.87 -8.03
C GLN A 131 -6.64 13.50 -7.63
N MET A 132 -6.81 12.32 -7.06
CA MET A 132 -7.99 11.89 -6.30
C MET A 132 -7.53 11.05 -5.11
N TRP A 133 -8.41 10.87 -4.12
CA TRP A 133 -8.06 10.16 -2.90
C TRP A 133 -8.99 9.00 -2.64
N ILE A 134 -8.42 7.90 -2.19
CA ILE A 134 -9.11 6.72 -1.70
C ILE A 134 -8.45 6.26 -0.39
N THR A 135 -9.11 5.35 0.30
CA THR A 135 -8.64 4.79 1.57
C THR A 135 -8.78 3.27 1.53
N ASP A 136 -7.77 2.56 2.01
CA ASP A 136 -7.81 1.12 2.16
C ASP A 136 -8.60 0.68 3.43
N PRO A 137 -8.86 -0.62 3.66
CA PRO A 137 -9.61 -1.10 4.82
C PRO A 137 -9.03 -0.73 6.18
N ASP A 138 -7.72 -0.51 6.26
CA ASP A 138 -7.04 -0.08 7.49
C ASP A 138 -6.92 1.44 7.62
N ASN A 139 -7.59 2.20 6.75
CA ASN A 139 -7.55 3.67 6.69
C ASN A 139 -6.18 4.26 6.27
N ASN A 140 -5.34 3.51 5.57
CA ASN A 140 -4.20 4.11 4.90
C ASN A 140 -4.68 4.93 3.70
N ARG A 141 -4.30 6.21 3.66
CA ARG A 141 -4.67 7.07 2.53
C ARG A 141 -3.79 6.78 1.32
N ILE A 142 -4.44 6.75 0.17
CA ILE A 142 -3.82 6.51 -1.13
C ILE A 142 -4.19 7.69 -2.03
N GLU A 143 -3.17 8.37 -2.54
CA GLU A 143 -3.35 9.39 -3.55
C GLU A 143 -3.17 8.76 -4.93
N VAL A 144 -4.16 8.90 -5.80
CA VAL A 144 -4.04 8.50 -7.21
C VAL A 144 -3.76 9.74 -8.02
N MET A 145 -2.66 9.73 -8.77
CA MET A 145 -2.15 10.92 -9.48
C MET A 145 -1.96 10.66 -10.96
N GLN A 146 -2.19 11.70 -11.75
CA GLN A 146 -1.84 11.73 -13.18
C GLN A 146 -1.05 13.00 -13.47
N PHE A 147 0.14 12.84 -14.07
CA PHE A 147 0.93 13.99 -14.50
C PHE A 147 0.29 14.69 -15.71
N THR A 148 0.57 15.99 -15.79
CA THR A 148 0.38 16.82 -16.98
C THR A 148 1.75 17.32 -17.47
N ASP A 149 1.82 17.90 -18.65
CA ASP A 149 3.06 18.48 -19.17
C ASP A 149 3.60 19.63 -18.29
N SER A 150 2.73 20.23 -17.45
CA SER A 150 3.07 21.31 -16.51
C SER A 150 3.22 20.87 -15.06
N SER A 151 3.08 19.58 -14.78
CA SER A 151 3.26 19.05 -13.41
C SER A 151 4.64 19.39 -12.85
N TYR A 152 4.67 19.97 -11.65
CA TYR A 152 5.92 20.44 -11.04
C TYR A 152 6.94 19.31 -10.80
N GLN A 153 6.45 18.09 -10.60
CA GLN A 153 7.30 16.89 -10.49
C GLN A 153 7.99 16.55 -11.82
N VAL A 154 7.39 16.91 -12.95
CA VAL A 154 7.92 16.67 -14.33
C VAL A 154 8.89 17.77 -14.72
N ILE A 155 8.48 19.03 -14.59
CA ILE A 155 9.29 20.18 -15.05
C ILE A 155 10.35 20.63 -14.05
N GLY A 156 10.20 20.24 -12.79
CA GLY A 156 11.02 20.71 -11.67
C GLY A 156 10.70 22.17 -11.30
N LYS A 157 10.03 22.41 -10.16
CA LYS A 157 9.75 23.75 -9.65
C LYS A 157 10.07 23.83 -8.17
N ILE A 158 10.97 24.74 -7.86
CA ILE A 158 11.34 25.12 -6.48
C ILE A 158 10.93 26.58 -6.34
N SER A 159 10.10 26.88 -5.33
CA SER A 159 9.78 28.27 -4.97
C SER A 159 10.87 28.81 -4.06
N ASP A 160 11.28 30.04 -4.29
CA ASP A 160 12.17 30.78 -3.40
C ASP A 160 11.43 31.18 -2.12
#